data_db6e575dbd0d82761ba24045ffd96a4a
#
_entry.id   db6e575dbd0d82761ba24045ffd96a4a
#
_cell.length_a   1.000
_cell.length_b   1.000
_cell.length_c   1.000
_cell.angle_alpha   90.00
_cell.angle_beta   90.00
_cell.angle_gamma   90.00
#
_symmetry.space_group_name_H-M   'P 1'
#
loop_
_entity.id
_entity.type
_entity.pdbx_description
1 polymer ?
#
loop_
_entity_poly.entity_id
_entity_poly.type
_entity_poly.pdbx_seq_one_letter_code
_entity_poly.pdbx_strand_id
1 'polypeptide(L)'
;MAKEIKFGAEARAALEKGVNQLADTVGVTLGPKGRNVVLEKSFGAPLITNDGVTIAKEVELEDGFENMGAQLIREVASKTNDVAGDGTTTATVLAQAMVNEGMKNLAAGANPIVLRKGMKKATDKAVEVIASMSKPVEGKDQIARVAAVSSGDEEVGQLVADAMEKVSKDGVITIEESKTMKTELDLVEGMQFDRGYLSAYMCTDMDKMEANLDDPYVLITDKKISNIQDLLPLLEQIVKMGARLLIIAEDVEGEALTTLIVNKLRGTFNVVAVKAPGYGDRRKEMLQDIAILTGGTVISEEVGLDLKDATLDQLGRAKSVKVQKENTIIVDGEGDKEAIAARVAQIRKQIGETTSEFDKEKLQERLAKLAGGVAVIRVGAATETEMKEAKLRMEDALNATRAAVEEGIIAGGGSAYAHATVDVQKVVDGLEGDEKTGAKIILKALEAPLFHIVSNAGLEGAVVVNKVKESEVGCGFDAYNEKFVDMIEAGILDPVKVTRSALQNATSVASTLLTTESVVAAIKEPAPAAPAAPDMGGMY
;
A
#
# COMPACT_ATOMS: atom_id res chain seq x y z
N MET A 1 24.29 -21.27 12.14
CA MET A 1 23.90 -21.91 10.87
C MET A 1 25.03 -21.77 9.87
N ALA A 2 25.44 -22.88 9.22
CA ALA A 2 26.39 -22.86 8.13
C ALA A 2 25.79 -22.17 6.91
N LYS A 3 26.65 -21.63 6.04
CA LYS A 3 26.24 -20.92 4.82
C LYS A 3 26.77 -21.65 3.60
N GLU A 4 25.99 -21.71 2.56
CA GLU A 4 26.39 -22.13 1.22
C GLU A 4 26.56 -20.88 0.37
N ILE A 5 27.57 -20.90 -0.52
CA ILE A 5 27.90 -19.74 -1.36
C ILE A 5 27.98 -20.20 -2.80
N LYS A 6 27.25 -19.50 -3.69
CA LYS A 6 27.35 -19.66 -5.13
C LYS A 6 27.96 -18.40 -5.75
N PHE A 7 28.66 -18.58 -6.86
CA PHE A 7 29.37 -17.51 -7.56
C PHE A 7 29.00 -17.46 -9.04
N GLY A 8 29.20 -16.31 -9.66
CA GLY A 8 29.17 -16.10 -11.09
C GLY A 8 27.88 -16.55 -11.75
N ALA A 9 27.99 -17.36 -12.80
CA ALA A 9 26.85 -17.79 -13.59
C ALA A 9 25.85 -18.66 -12.82
N GLU A 10 26.33 -19.51 -11.89
CA GLU A 10 25.46 -20.37 -11.08
C GLU A 10 24.59 -19.54 -10.11
N ALA A 11 25.19 -18.54 -9.47
CA ALA A 11 24.48 -17.62 -8.59
C ALA A 11 23.41 -16.84 -9.35
N ARG A 12 23.76 -16.29 -10.52
CA ARG A 12 22.86 -15.53 -11.37
C ARG A 12 21.70 -16.37 -11.91
N ALA A 13 21.98 -17.60 -12.36
CA ALA A 13 20.93 -18.52 -12.85
C ALA A 13 19.91 -18.88 -11.76
N ALA A 14 20.35 -19.10 -10.53
CA ALA A 14 19.44 -19.38 -9.41
C ALA A 14 18.55 -18.16 -9.08
N LEU A 15 19.14 -16.95 -9.03
CA LEU A 15 18.37 -15.73 -8.82
C LEU A 15 17.36 -15.50 -9.94
N GLU A 16 17.77 -15.62 -11.21
CA GLU A 16 16.89 -15.45 -12.39
C GLU A 16 15.70 -16.42 -12.35
N LYS A 17 15.95 -17.68 -11.96
CA LYS A 17 14.89 -18.68 -11.84
C LYS A 17 13.86 -18.27 -10.78
N GLY A 18 14.30 -17.79 -9.61
CA GLY A 18 13.40 -17.30 -8.57
C GLY A 18 12.61 -16.06 -9.00
N VAL A 19 13.26 -15.12 -9.68
CA VAL A 19 12.62 -13.96 -10.31
C VAL A 19 11.49 -14.39 -11.24
N ASN A 20 11.78 -15.34 -12.15
CA ASN A 20 10.81 -15.80 -13.14
C ASN A 20 9.64 -16.54 -12.48
N GLN A 21 9.88 -17.42 -11.52
CA GLN A 21 8.80 -18.15 -10.83
C GLN A 21 7.80 -17.21 -10.16
N LEU A 22 8.28 -16.19 -9.45
CA LEU A 22 7.39 -15.20 -8.85
C LEU A 22 6.70 -14.35 -9.90
N ALA A 23 7.44 -13.79 -10.83
CA ALA A 23 6.91 -12.86 -11.82
C ALA A 23 5.91 -13.53 -12.79
N ASP A 24 6.12 -14.77 -13.17
CA ASP A 24 5.18 -15.53 -13.99
C ASP A 24 3.87 -15.80 -13.22
N THR A 25 3.98 -16.08 -11.90
CA THR A 25 2.80 -16.27 -11.04
C THR A 25 1.98 -14.98 -10.92
N VAL A 26 2.63 -13.83 -10.76
CA VAL A 26 1.97 -12.53 -10.68
C VAL A 26 1.48 -12.05 -12.04
N GLY A 27 2.27 -12.23 -13.10
CA GLY A 27 2.01 -11.70 -14.44
C GLY A 27 0.73 -12.20 -15.10
N VAL A 28 0.20 -13.38 -14.71
CA VAL A 28 -1.07 -13.92 -15.23
C VAL A 28 -2.29 -13.07 -14.85
N THR A 29 -2.15 -12.20 -13.86
CA THR A 29 -3.24 -11.34 -13.39
C THR A 29 -3.36 -10.02 -14.16
N LEU A 30 -2.35 -9.68 -14.99
CA LEU A 30 -2.26 -8.38 -15.64
C LEU A 30 -3.28 -8.20 -16.76
N GLY A 31 -4.00 -7.08 -16.72
CA GLY A 31 -4.92 -6.64 -17.77
C GLY A 31 -6.35 -7.17 -17.64
N PRO A 32 -7.27 -6.72 -18.53
CA PRO A 32 -8.70 -6.98 -18.40
C PRO A 32 -9.11 -8.45 -18.60
N LYS A 33 -8.25 -9.26 -19.21
CA LYS A 33 -8.40 -10.72 -19.34
C LYS A 33 -7.41 -11.49 -18.45
N GLY A 34 -6.81 -10.81 -17.46
CA GLY A 34 -6.01 -11.42 -16.41
C GLY A 34 -6.84 -12.41 -15.58
N ARG A 35 -6.16 -13.36 -14.94
CA ARG A 35 -6.77 -14.43 -14.16
C ARG A 35 -6.32 -14.37 -12.71
N ASN A 36 -7.17 -14.86 -11.82
CA ASN A 36 -6.87 -14.92 -10.39
C ASN A 36 -5.88 -16.05 -10.08
N VAL A 37 -5.14 -15.85 -9.00
CA VAL A 37 -4.27 -16.84 -8.38
C VAL A 37 -4.92 -17.31 -7.09
N VAL A 38 -4.80 -18.61 -6.78
CA VAL A 38 -5.29 -19.23 -5.54
C VAL A 38 -4.12 -19.39 -4.59
N LEU A 39 -4.23 -18.81 -3.41
CA LEU A 39 -3.21 -18.84 -2.36
C LEU A 39 -3.68 -19.70 -1.20
N GLU A 40 -2.84 -20.64 -0.78
CA GLU A 40 -3.08 -21.44 0.42
C GLU A 40 -2.99 -20.55 1.66
N LYS A 41 -3.87 -20.78 2.62
CA LYS A 41 -3.80 -20.13 3.94
C LYS A 41 -3.65 -21.21 5.02
N SER A 42 -2.81 -20.92 6.01
CA SER A 42 -2.58 -21.84 7.14
C SER A 42 -3.87 -22.14 7.92
N PHE A 43 -4.83 -21.22 7.88
CA PHE A 43 -6.15 -21.36 8.52
C PHE A 43 -7.22 -20.72 7.62
N GLY A 44 -8.40 -21.35 7.55
CA GLY A 44 -9.53 -20.85 6.76
C GLY A 44 -9.54 -21.33 5.32
N ALA A 45 -10.32 -20.67 4.47
CA ALA A 45 -10.40 -20.96 3.05
C ALA A 45 -9.21 -20.37 2.28
N PRO A 46 -8.78 -21.01 1.16
CA PRO A 46 -7.81 -20.41 0.27
C PRO A 46 -8.25 -19.01 -0.19
N LEU A 47 -7.29 -18.11 -0.34
CA LEU A 47 -7.54 -16.78 -0.87
C LEU A 47 -7.46 -16.83 -2.41
N ILE A 48 -8.48 -16.30 -3.08
CA ILE A 48 -8.49 -16.09 -4.53
C ILE A 48 -8.30 -14.59 -4.75
N THR A 49 -7.26 -14.21 -5.50
CA THR A 49 -6.95 -12.80 -5.72
C THR A 49 -6.21 -12.58 -7.03
N ASN A 50 -6.30 -11.37 -7.57
CA ASN A 50 -5.49 -10.85 -8.67
C ASN A 50 -4.53 -9.73 -8.22
N ASP A 51 -4.53 -9.38 -6.94
CA ASP A 51 -3.62 -8.37 -6.41
C ASP A 51 -2.18 -8.87 -6.40
N GLY A 52 -1.32 -8.17 -7.18
CA GLY A 52 0.06 -8.57 -7.40
C GLY A 52 0.92 -8.55 -6.14
N VAL A 53 0.72 -7.60 -5.23
CA VAL A 53 1.53 -7.53 -3.99
C VAL A 53 1.15 -8.63 -3.02
N THR A 54 -0.12 -8.96 -2.88
CA THR A 54 -0.60 -10.08 -2.05
C THR A 54 -0.04 -11.40 -2.57
N ILE A 55 -0.09 -11.63 -3.89
CA ILE A 55 0.48 -12.84 -4.50
C ILE A 55 1.99 -12.89 -4.26
N ALA A 56 2.70 -11.78 -4.50
CA ALA A 56 4.16 -11.74 -4.36
C ALA A 56 4.63 -12.00 -2.92
N LYS A 57 3.86 -11.59 -1.91
CA LYS A 57 4.17 -11.83 -0.49
C LYS A 57 4.05 -13.29 -0.09
N GLU A 58 3.15 -14.04 -0.70
CA GLU A 58 2.89 -15.46 -0.38
C GLU A 58 3.84 -16.43 -1.12
N VAL A 59 4.53 -15.97 -2.19
CA VAL A 59 5.47 -16.83 -2.91
C VAL A 59 6.74 -17.04 -2.10
N GLU A 60 6.94 -18.27 -1.62
CA GLU A 60 8.15 -18.72 -0.95
C GLU A 60 8.66 -20.00 -1.64
N LEU A 61 9.94 -19.99 -2.05
CA LEU A 61 10.53 -21.10 -2.79
C LEU A 61 11.38 -21.98 -1.88
N GLU A 62 11.38 -23.28 -2.17
CA GLU A 62 12.12 -24.27 -1.37
C GLU A 62 13.65 -24.08 -1.44
N ASP A 63 14.19 -23.77 -2.63
CA ASP A 63 15.61 -23.46 -2.80
C ASP A 63 15.91 -22.06 -2.28
N GLY A 64 16.82 -21.93 -1.31
CA GLY A 64 17.16 -20.65 -0.68
C GLY A 64 17.80 -19.63 -1.65
N PHE A 65 18.49 -20.07 -2.70
CA PHE A 65 19.08 -19.18 -3.70
C PHE A 65 18.03 -18.66 -4.68
N GLU A 66 17.11 -19.53 -5.14
CA GLU A 66 15.97 -19.13 -5.96
C GLU A 66 15.04 -18.20 -5.14
N ASN A 67 14.79 -18.53 -3.88
CA ASN A 67 13.95 -17.72 -3.00
C ASN A 67 14.47 -16.29 -2.81
N MET A 68 15.79 -16.09 -2.78
CA MET A 68 16.35 -14.73 -2.75
C MET A 68 16.02 -13.94 -4.01
N GLY A 69 16.00 -14.58 -5.19
CA GLY A 69 15.53 -13.95 -6.43
C GLY A 69 14.06 -13.54 -6.34
N ALA A 70 13.21 -14.43 -5.86
CA ALA A 70 11.80 -14.13 -5.61
C ALA A 70 11.61 -12.98 -4.59
N GLN A 71 12.37 -12.98 -3.48
CA GLN A 71 12.31 -11.92 -2.47
C GLN A 71 12.67 -10.54 -3.02
N LEU A 72 13.66 -10.44 -3.92
CA LEU A 72 14.02 -9.18 -4.57
C LEU A 72 12.88 -8.64 -5.44
N ILE A 73 12.18 -9.50 -6.17
CA ILE A 73 11.01 -9.07 -6.96
C ILE A 73 9.81 -8.76 -6.05
N ARG A 74 9.62 -9.50 -4.97
CA ARG A 74 8.62 -9.15 -3.95
C ARG A 74 8.85 -7.74 -3.39
N GLU A 75 10.11 -7.32 -3.21
CA GLU A 75 10.43 -5.96 -2.78
C GLU A 75 9.98 -4.92 -3.82
N VAL A 76 10.10 -5.20 -5.13
CA VAL A 76 9.59 -4.30 -6.18
C VAL A 76 8.09 -4.09 -6.04
N ALA A 77 7.31 -5.17 -5.90
CA ALA A 77 5.86 -5.10 -5.72
C ALA A 77 5.51 -4.32 -4.44
N SER A 78 6.15 -4.64 -3.31
CA SER A 78 5.89 -4.00 -2.02
C SER A 78 6.21 -2.50 -2.05
N LYS A 79 7.36 -2.09 -2.62
CA LYS A 79 7.72 -0.68 -2.73
C LYS A 79 6.80 0.10 -3.66
N THR A 80 6.32 -0.52 -4.72
CA THR A 80 5.34 0.10 -5.61
C THR A 80 4.00 0.30 -4.90
N ASN A 81 3.56 -0.69 -4.14
CA ASN A 81 2.38 -0.58 -3.28
C ASN A 81 2.52 0.55 -2.25
N ASP A 82 3.66 0.63 -1.54
CA ASP A 82 3.92 1.66 -0.52
C ASP A 82 3.85 3.09 -1.10
N VAL A 83 4.27 3.30 -2.35
CA VAL A 83 4.36 4.63 -2.98
C VAL A 83 3.08 5.01 -3.72
N ALA A 84 2.49 4.08 -4.44
CA ALA A 84 1.39 4.35 -5.37
C ALA A 84 0.09 3.59 -5.05
N GLY A 85 0.16 2.54 -4.24
CA GLY A 85 -0.97 1.72 -3.83
C GLY A 85 -1.58 0.87 -4.95
N ASP A 86 -0.99 0.88 -6.14
CA ASP A 86 -1.41 0.13 -7.33
C ASP A 86 -0.19 -0.10 -8.24
N GLY A 87 -0.36 -0.86 -9.35
CA GLY A 87 0.67 -1.12 -10.36
C GLY A 87 1.73 -2.15 -9.95
N THR A 88 1.48 -2.92 -8.92
CA THR A 88 2.41 -3.93 -8.37
C THR A 88 2.73 -5.04 -9.37
N THR A 89 1.73 -5.50 -10.12
CA THR A 89 1.90 -6.48 -11.21
C THR A 89 2.73 -5.90 -12.36
N THR A 90 2.45 -4.67 -12.78
CA THR A 90 3.22 -3.98 -13.83
C THR A 90 4.69 -3.82 -13.43
N ALA A 91 4.96 -3.43 -12.20
CA ALA A 91 6.32 -3.31 -11.67
C ALA A 91 7.08 -4.65 -11.67
N THR A 92 6.40 -5.72 -11.29
CA THR A 92 6.93 -7.08 -11.29
C THR A 92 7.31 -7.55 -12.72
N VAL A 93 6.43 -7.34 -13.68
CA VAL A 93 6.65 -7.70 -15.10
C VAL A 93 7.80 -6.87 -15.70
N LEU A 94 7.87 -5.57 -15.41
CA LEU A 94 8.98 -4.73 -15.84
C LEU A 94 10.32 -5.21 -15.26
N ALA A 95 10.36 -5.54 -13.98
CA ALA A 95 11.57 -6.03 -13.32
C ALA A 95 12.03 -7.37 -13.90
N GLN A 96 11.11 -8.29 -14.16
CA GLN A 96 11.40 -9.57 -14.84
C GLN A 96 12.02 -9.35 -16.21
N ALA A 97 11.40 -8.49 -17.02
CA ALA A 97 11.91 -8.20 -18.37
C ALA A 97 13.32 -7.60 -18.33
N MET A 98 13.58 -6.68 -17.39
CA MET A 98 14.91 -6.09 -17.19
C MET A 98 15.95 -7.13 -16.74
N VAL A 99 15.61 -7.99 -15.81
CA VAL A 99 16.50 -9.04 -15.31
C VAL A 99 16.81 -10.03 -16.42
N ASN A 100 15.80 -10.56 -17.10
CA ASN A 100 16.00 -11.55 -18.17
C ASN A 100 16.84 -11.01 -19.32
N GLU A 101 16.61 -9.76 -19.76
CA GLU A 101 17.41 -9.14 -20.81
C GLU A 101 18.82 -8.78 -20.30
N GLY A 102 18.93 -8.32 -19.06
CA GLY A 102 20.22 -8.04 -18.43
C GLY A 102 21.11 -9.28 -18.27
N MET A 103 20.54 -10.40 -17.83
CA MET A 103 21.26 -11.68 -17.67
C MET A 103 21.85 -12.20 -18.99
N LYS A 104 21.11 -12.06 -20.10
CA LYS A 104 21.64 -12.41 -21.45
C LYS A 104 22.89 -11.58 -21.80
N ASN A 105 22.85 -10.28 -21.52
CA ASN A 105 23.96 -9.37 -21.81
C ASN A 105 25.16 -9.60 -20.89
N LEU A 106 24.93 -9.93 -19.61
CA LEU A 106 26.00 -10.33 -18.68
C LEU A 106 26.66 -11.64 -19.11
N ALA A 107 25.88 -12.62 -19.55
CA ALA A 107 26.42 -13.86 -20.11
C ALA A 107 27.28 -13.63 -21.37
N ALA A 108 26.97 -12.59 -22.15
CA ALA A 108 27.76 -12.13 -23.28
C ALA A 108 29.02 -11.33 -22.90
N GLY A 109 29.26 -11.07 -21.61
CA GLY A 109 30.48 -10.41 -21.09
C GLY A 109 30.36 -8.91 -20.86
N ALA A 110 29.15 -8.33 -20.87
CA ALA A 110 28.94 -6.92 -20.58
C ALA A 110 29.28 -6.58 -19.13
N ASN A 111 29.81 -5.39 -18.90
CA ASN A 111 30.16 -4.91 -17.55
C ASN A 111 28.90 -4.44 -16.79
N PRO A 112 28.51 -5.10 -15.67
CA PRO A 112 27.27 -4.79 -14.96
C PRO A 112 27.22 -3.37 -14.39
N ILE A 113 28.34 -2.82 -13.97
CA ILE A 113 28.42 -1.46 -13.41
C ILE A 113 28.16 -0.40 -14.50
N VAL A 114 28.62 -0.67 -15.73
CA VAL A 114 28.40 0.21 -16.89
C VAL A 114 26.97 0.04 -17.40
N LEU A 115 26.44 -1.19 -17.48
CA LEU A 115 25.04 -1.46 -17.80
C LEU A 115 24.10 -0.65 -16.91
N ARG A 116 24.33 -0.68 -15.59
CA ARG A 116 23.52 0.06 -14.59
C ARG A 116 23.44 1.56 -14.91
N LYS A 117 24.53 2.18 -15.37
CA LYS A 117 24.53 3.60 -15.77
C LYS A 117 23.62 3.85 -16.97
N GLY A 118 23.69 2.98 -17.99
CA GLY A 118 22.82 3.06 -19.15
C GLY A 118 21.35 2.85 -18.81
N MET A 119 21.05 1.85 -17.99
CA MET A 119 19.71 1.60 -17.48
C MET A 119 19.14 2.84 -16.78
N LYS A 120 19.93 3.46 -15.88
CA LYS A 120 19.50 4.67 -15.18
C LYS A 120 19.15 5.81 -16.14
N LYS A 121 20.02 6.13 -17.10
CA LYS A 121 19.77 7.20 -18.09
C LYS A 121 18.49 6.96 -18.90
N ALA A 122 18.27 5.73 -19.34
CA ALA A 122 17.09 5.36 -20.10
C ALA A 122 15.81 5.44 -19.24
N THR A 123 15.88 5.01 -17.99
CA THR A 123 14.76 5.11 -17.04
C THR A 123 14.43 6.55 -16.71
N ASP A 124 15.43 7.38 -16.41
CA ASP A 124 15.23 8.82 -16.13
C ASP A 124 14.52 9.50 -17.32
N LYS A 125 14.92 9.17 -18.55
CA LYS A 125 14.25 9.68 -19.77
C LYS A 125 12.84 9.15 -19.93
N ALA A 126 12.61 7.86 -19.73
CA ALA A 126 11.27 7.29 -19.81
C ALA A 126 10.31 7.93 -18.80
N VAL A 127 10.76 8.15 -17.56
CA VAL A 127 9.97 8.83 -16.51
C VAL A 127 9.66 10.27 -16.90
N GLU A 128 10.63 11.02 -17.45
CA GLU A 128 10.42 12.38 -17.95
C GLU A 128 9.34 12.42 -19.05
N VAL A 129 9.42 11.48 -20.01
CA VAL A 129 8.45 11.40 -21.12
C VAL A 129 7.06 11.03 -20.61
N ILE A 130 6.95 10.02 -19.71
CA ILE A 130 5.70 9.62 -19.10
C ILE A 130 5.08 10.80 -18.34
N ALA A 131 5.86 11.53 -17.54
CA ALA A 131 5.38 12.72 -16.84
C ALA A 131 4.92 13.82 -17.79
N SER A 132 5.56 13.98 -18.95
CA SER A 132 5.17 14.97 -19.97
C SER A 132 3.85 14.64 -20.68
N MET A 133 3.43 13.38 -20.68
CA MET A 133 2.15 12.92 -21.24
C MET A 133 0.98 13.14 -20.27
N SER A 134 1.25 13.55 -19.03
CA SER A 134 0.24 13.72 -17.99
C SER A 134 -0.84 14.71 -18.37
N LYS A 135 -2.09 14.34 -18.11
CA LYS A 135 -3.25 15.24 -18.14
C LYS A 135 -3.86 15.30 -16.73
N PRO A 136 -4.24 16.49 -16.24
CA PRO A 136 -4.92 16.59 -14.94
C PRO A 136 -6.27 15.85 -14.99
N VAL A 137 -6.68 15.31 -13.84
CA VAL A 137 -8.01 14.70 -13.71
C VAL A 137 -9.05 15.80 -13.59
N GLU A 138 -10.00 15.82 -14.49
CA GLU A 138 -11.09 16.80 -14.54
C GLU A 138 -12.44 16.12 -14.28
N GLY A 139 -13.00 16.38 -13.09
CA GLY A 139 -14.35 15.96 -12.74
C GLY A 139 -14.51 14.50 -12.32
N LYS A 140 -15.74 14.21 -11.90
CA LYS A 140 -16.14 12.93 -11.31
C LYS A 140 -16.06 11.76 -12.30
N ASP A 141 -16.39 12.00 -13.57
CA ASP A 141 -16.41 10.94 -14.59
C ASP A 141 -15.03 10.36 -14.85
N GLN A 142 -13.96 11.20 -14.86
CA GLN A 142 -12.61 10.69 -15.02
C GLN A 142 -12.13 9.94 -13.77
N ILE A 143 -12.52 10.39 -12.59
CA ILE A 143 -12.26 9.67 -11.33
C ILE A 143 -12.91 8.28 -11.39
N ALA A 144 -14.18 8.19 -11.79
CA ALA A 144 -14.89 6.93 -11.91
C ALA A 144 -14.22 5.98 -12.94
N ARG A 145 -13.73 6.52 -14.07
CA ARG A 145 -13.01 5.71 -15.08
C ARG A 145 -11.68 5.17 -14.57
N VAL A 146 -10.89 5.98 -13.86
CA VAL A 146 -9.63 5.51 -13.26
C VAL A 146 -9.90 4.37 -12.29
N ALA A 147 -10.88 4.54 -11.40
CA ALA A 147 -11.25 3.52 -10.43
C ALA A 147 -11.82 2.26 -11.10
N ALA A 148 -12.62 2.41 -12.17
CA ALA A 148 -13.16 1.30 -12.93
C ALA A 148 -12.08 0.50 -13.67
N VAL A 149 -11.06 1.15 -14.22
CA VAL A 149 -9.92 0.47 -14.86
C VAL A 149 -9.11 -0.33 -13.85
N SER A 150 -8.82 0.26 -12.69
CA SER A 150 -8.05 -0.41 -11.63
C SER A 150 -8.82 -1.60 -11.03
N SER A 151 -10.13 -1.44 -10.77
CA SER A 151 -10.96 -2.50 -10.21
C SER A 151 -11.46 -3.52 -11.23
N GLY A 152 -11.49 -3.18 -12.51
CA GLY A 152 -12.18 -3.96 -13.54
C GLY A 152 -13.70 -3.95 -13.42
N ASP A 153 -14.29 -2.98 -12.69
CA ASP A 153 -15.71 -2.92 -12.36
C ASP A 153 -16.23 -1.47 -12.38
N GLU A 154 -17.23 -1.19 -13.23
CA GLU A 154 -17.80 0.16 -13.38
C GLU A 154 -18.59 0.60 -12.14
N GLU A 155 -19.24 -0.33 -11.42
CA GLU A 155 -19.99 -0.01 -10.19
C GLU A 155 -19.03 0.41 -9.08
N VAL A 156 -17.90 -0.28 -8.94
CA VAL A 156 -16.81 0.11 -8.02
C VAL A 156 -16.27 1.47 -8.40
N GLY A 157 -16.05 1.72 -9.69
CA GLY A 157 -15.57 3.01 -10.18
C GLY A 157 -16.48 4.16 -9.78
N GLN A 158 -17.79 4.00 -9.98
CA GLN A 158 -18.79 5.01 -9.61
C GLN A 158 -18.83 5.22 -8.09
N LEU A 159 -18.75 4.15 -7.30
CA LEU A 159 -18.80 4.21 -5.84
C LEU A 159 -17.59 4.96 -5.26
N VAL A 160 -16.39 4.72 -5.79
CA VAL A 160 -15.16 5.45 -5.39
C VAL A 160 -15.28 6.93 -5.75
N ALA A 161 -15.78 7.26 -6.94
CA ALA A 161 -15.99 8.64 -7.35
C ALA A 161 -17.04 9.36 -6.48
N ASP A 162 -18.13 8.68 -6.12
CA ASP A 162 -19.15 9.20 -5.20
C ASP A 162 -18.56 9.44 -3.80
N ALA A 163 -17.69 8.55 -3.32
CA ALA A 163 -17.01 8.73 -2.05
C ALA A 163 -16.09 9.95 -2.08
N MET A 164 -15.28 10.11 -3.13
CA MET A 164 -14.38 11.26 -3.28
C MET A 164 -15.12 12.59 -3.44
N GLU A 165 -16.30 12.59 -4.06
CA GLU A 165 -17.12 13.80 -4.15
C GLU A 165 -17.72 14.21 -2.80
N LYS A 166 -18.14 13.23 -1.98
CA LYS A 166 -18.74 13.48 -0.66
C LYS A 166 -17.76 13.98 0.38
N VAL A 167 -16.50 13.57 0.29
CA VAL A 167 -15.44 14.09 1.14
C VAL A 167 -14.70 15.22 0.44
N SER A 168 -14.16 16.17 1.19
CA SER A 168 -13.32 17.23 0.62
C SER A 168 -12.03 16.63 0.02
N LYS A 169 -11.24 17.45 -0.69
CA LYS A 169 -9.94 17.01 -1.27
C LYS A 169 -9.01 16.34 -0.25
N ASP A 170 -9.11 16.76 1.01
CA ASP A 170 -8.35 16.23 2.14
C ASP A 170 -9.15 15.21 2.96
N GLY A 171 -10.33 14.81 2.46
CA GLY A 171 -11.23 13.88 3.14
C GLY A 171 -10.73 12.43 3.10
N VAL A 172 -11.10 11.69 4.12
CA VAL A 172 -10.66 10.30 4.33
C VAL A 172 -11.70 9.34 3.78
N ILE A 173 -11.27 8.36 3.03
CA ILE A 173 -12.09 7.23 2.57
C ILE A 173 -11.48 5.97 3.15
N THR A 174 -12.29 5.18 3.85
CA THR A 174 -11.93 3.86 4.39
C THR A 174 -12.78 2.77 3.74
N ILE A 175 -12.23 1.57 3.68
CA ILE A 175 -12.92 0.39 3.16
C ILE A 175 -13.03 -0.61 4.29
N GLU A 176 -14.25 -0.96 4.65
CA GLU A 176 -14.58 -1.89 5.72
C GLU A 176 -15.40 -3.07 5.19
N GLU A 177 -15.45 -4.14 5.97
CA GLU A 177 -16.28 -5.29 5.67
C GLU A 177 -17.73 -5.02 6.11
N SER A 178 -18.69 -5.27 5.20
CA SER A 178 -20.11 -5.21 5.53
C SER A 178 -20.55 -6.49 6.24
N LYS A 179 -21.50 -6.36 7.15
CA LYS A 179 -22.22 -7.53 7.71
C LYS A 179 -23.38 -7.98 6.80
N THR A 180 -23.63 -7.26 5.72
CA THR A 180 -24.68 -7.55 4.73
C THR A 180 -24.05 -7.98 3.40
N MET A 181 -24.86 -8.50 2.49
CA MET A 181 -24.42 -8.86 1.14
C MET A 181 -24.30 -7.65 0.19
N LYS A 182 -24.64 -6.45 0.67
CA LYS A 182 -24.62 -5.23 -0.16
C LYS A 182 -23.41 -4.39 0.15
N THR A 183 -22.82 -3.83 -0.90
CA THR A 183 -21.82 -2.78 -0.79
C THR A 183 -22.52 -1.43 -0.67
N GLU A 184 -22.15 -0.65 0.34
CA GLU A 184 -22.80 0.62 0.69
C GLU A 184 -21.76 1.70 0.97
N LEU A 185 -22.10 2.95 0.67
CA LEU A 185 -21.28 4.13 0.96
C LEU A 185 -21.95 4.98 2.04
N ASP A 186 -21.32 5.06 3.19
CA ASP A 186 -21.74 5.91 4.29
C ASP A 186 -20.78 7.09 4.48
N LEU A 187 -21.33 8.22 4.88
CA LEU A 187 -20.54 9.35 5.37
C LEU A 187 -20.74 9.44 6.88
N VAL A 188 -19.67 9.28 7.62
CA VAL A 188 -19.68 9.27 9.07
C VAL A 188 -18.76 10.36 9.64
N GLU A 189 -18.98 10.72 10.90
CA GLU A 189 -18.08 11.61 11.61
C GLU A 189 -16.77 10.90 11.90
N GLY A 190 -15.65 11.56 11.68
CA GLY A 190 -14.35 10.96 11.87
C GLY A 190 -13.22 11.91 11.54
N MET A 191 -12.00 11.47 11.84
CA MET A 191 -10.81 12.29 11.67
C MET A 191 -9.59 11.41 11.36
N GLN A 192 -8.72 11.91 10.48
CA GLN A 192 -7.37 11.37 10.31
C GLN A 192 -6.33 12.35 10.84
N PHE A 193 -5.27 11.81 11.45
CA PHE A 193 -4.08 12.58 11.81
C PHE A 193 -2.79 11.82 11.52
N ASP A 194 -1.71 12.57 11.28
CA ASP A 194 -0.42 12.07 10.79
C ASP A 194 0.46 11.56 11.95
N ARG A 195 0.00 10.52 12.63
CA ARG A 195 0.75 9.76 13.64
C ARG A 195 0.30 8.31 13.59
N GLY A 196 1.24 7.40 13.45
CA GLY A 196 0.98 5.96 13.44
C GLY A 196 1.35 5.28 14.75
N TYR A 197 1.33 3.96 14.74
CA TYR A 197 1.64 3.15 15.91
C TYR A 197 3.09 3.33 16.37
N LEU A 198 3.32 3.24 17.66
CA LEU A 198 4.66 3.35 18.26
C LEU A 198 5.52 2.11 18.03
N SER A 199 4.91 0.98 17.73
CA SER A 199 5.62 -0.28 17.47
C SER A 199 4.83 -1.14 16.50
N ALA A 200 5.52 -1.75 15.53
CA ALA A 200 4.94 -2.72 14.60
C ALA A 200 4.30 -3.92 15.30
N TYR A 201 4.77 -4.29 16.49
CA TYR A 201 4.15 -5.34 17.31
C TYR A 201 2.73 -5.01 17.81
N MET A 202 2.28 -3.78 17.61
CA MET A 202 0.90 -3.36 17.90
C MET A 202 -0.05 -3.58 16.72
N CYS A 203 0.43 -4.00 15.54
CA CYS A 203 -0.42 -4.35 14.41
C CYS A 203 -1.32 -5.53 14.74
N THR A 204 -2.53 -5.53 14.18
CA THR A 204 -3.47 -6.66 14.19
C THR A 204 -3.41 -7.43 12.87
N ASP A 205 -3.06 -6.74 11.80
CA ASP A 205 -2.79 -7.27 10.47
C ASP A 205 -1.30 -7.03 10.15
N MET A 206 -0.51 -8.09 10.18
CA MET A 206 0.93 -8.02 9.93
C MET A 206 1.25 -7.93 8.44
N ASP A 207 0.36 -8.39 7.56
CA ASP A 207 0.55 -8.36 6.11
C ASP A 207 0.41 -6.93 5.58
N LYS A 208 -0.57 -6.20 6.11
CA LYS A 208 -0.81 -4.79 5.79
C LYS A 208 -0.06 -3.82 6.71
N MET A 209 0.58 -4.31 7.77
CA MET A 209 1.20 -3.49 8.81
C MET A 209 0.25 -2.46 9.40
N GLU A 210 -0.97 -2.89 9.71
CA GLU A 210 -2.06 -2.06 10.25
C GLU A 210 -2.60 -2.63 11.56
N ALA A 211 -3.09 -1.75 12.42
CA ALA A 211 -3.85 -2.13 13.59
C ALA A 211 -5.29 -1.65 13.46
N ASN A 212 -6.24 -2.59 13.43
CA ASN A 212 -7.66 -2.30 13.37
C ASN A 212 -8.30 -2.62 14.72
N LEU A 213 -8.97 -1.64 15.31
CA LEU A 213 -9.67 -1.73 16.57
C LEU A 213 -11.15 -1.45 16.34
N ASP A 214 -12.02 -2.43 16.61
CA ASP A 214 -13.48 -2.25 16.58
C ASP A 214 -13.98 -1.90 17.98
N ASP A 215 -14.87 -0.93 18.08
CA ASP A 215 -15.45 -0.40 19.32
C ASP A 215 -14.41 -0.09 20.42
N PRO A 216 -13.27 0.58 20.11
CA PRO A 216 -12.26 0.83 21.12
C PRO A 216 -12.64 1.94 22.08
N TYR A 217 -12.12 1.87 23.30
CA TYR A 217 -11.95 3.02 24.15
C TYR A 217 -10.76 3.85 23.68
N VAL A 218 -10.84 5.18 23.81
CA VAL A 218 -9.78 6.11 23.39
C VAL A 218 -9.31 6.91 24.61
N LEU A 219 -8.11 6.63 25.07
CA LEU A 219 -7.44 7.42 26.12
C LEU A 219 -6.69 8.57 25.45
N ILE A 220 -6.96 9.79 25.87
CA ILE A 220 -6.39 11.01 25.30
C ILE A 220 -5.66 11.78 26.39
N THR A 221 -4.35 12.01 26.23
CA THR A 221 -3.55 12.76 27.19
C THR A 221 -2.45 13.57 26.52
N ASP A 222 -2.12 14.70 27.07
CA ASP A 222 -0.95 15.52 26.70
C ASP A 222 0.33 15.11 27.45
N LYS A 223 0.22 14.12 28.35
CA LYS A 223 1.36 13.61 29.13
C LYS A 223 2.16 12.58 28.37
N LYS A 224 3.42 12.47 28.76
CA LYS A 224 4.30 11.36 28.38
C LYS A 224 4.11 10.20 29.37
N ILE A 225 3.95 8.99 28.85
CA ILE A 225 3.73 7.77 29.62
C ILE A 225 5.00 6.93 29.59
N SER A 226 5.76 6.93 30.70
CA SER A 226 6.98 6.13 30.83
C SER A 226 6.81 5.00 31.85
N ASN A 227 5.92 5.16 32.84
CA ASN A 227 5.63 4.21 33.88
C ASN A 227 4.23 3.60 33.71
N ILE A 228 4.15 2.28 33.63
CA ILE A 228 2.88 1.56 33.46
C ILE A 228 1.97 1.68 34.69
N GLN A 229 2.55 1.92 35.88
CA GLN A 229 1.78 2.06 37.14
C GLN A 229 0.75 3.18 37.08
N ASP A 230 1.01 4.23 36.29
CA ASP A 230 0.10 5.37 36.13
C ASP A 230 -1.18 5.00 35.37
N LEU A 231 -1.13 3.92 34.60
CA LEU A 231 -2.27 3.41 33.82
C LEU A 231 -2.91 2.17 34.43
N LEU A 232 -2.26 1.53 35.41
CA LEU A 232 -2.64 0.19 35.87
C LEU A 232 -4.12 0.09 36.31
N PRO A 233 -4.68 1.04 37.08
CA PRO A 233 -6.08 0.97 37.51
C PRO A 233 -7.08 1.00 36.36
N LEU A 234 -6.75 1.76 35.29
CA LEU A 234 -7.55 1.87 34.07
C LEU A 234 -7.42 0.60 33.23
N LEU A 235 -6.18 0.12 33.02
CA LEU A 235 -5.90 -1.07 32.22
C LEU A 235 -6.56 -2.31 32.80
N GLU A 236 -6.59 -2.47 34.15
CA GLU A 236 -7.28 -3.59 34.80
C GLU A 236 -8.78 -3.62 34.49
N GLN A 237 -9.42 -2.46 34.42
CA GLN A 237 -10.84 -2.36 34.06
C GLN A 237 -11.06 -2.75 32.60
N ILE A 238 -10.26 -2.21 31.68
CA ILE A 238 -10.34 -2.50 30.23
C ILE A 238 -10.12 -4.00 29.98
N VAL A 239 -9.10 -4.60 30.61
CA VAL A 239 -8.80 -6.04 30.48
C VAL A 239 -9.94 -6.91 31.02
N LYS A 240 -10.52 -6.56 32.18
CA LYS A 240 -11.67 -7.31 32.74
C LYS A 240 -12.90 -7.29 31.81
N MET A 241 -13.07 -6.21 31.05
CA MET A 241 -14.15 -6.08 30.06
C MET A 241 -13.82 -6.74 28.72
N GLY A 242 -12.58 -7.18 28.49
CA GLY A 242 -12.12 -7.66 27.19
C GLY A 242 -12.16 -6.60 26.10
N ALA A 243 -12.14 -5.32 26.48
CA ALA A 243 -12.27 -4.20 25.57
C ALA A 243 -10.93 -3.86 24.88
N ARG A 244 -11.02 -3.14 23.75
CA ARG A 244 -9.86 -2.64 23.01
C ARG A 244 -9.57 -1.21 23.45
N LEU A 245 -8.30 -0.83 23.42
CA LEU A 245 -7.84 0.50 23.82
C LEU A 245 -6.92 1.13 22.78
N LEU A 246 -7.26 2.35 22.36
CA LEU A 246 -6.33 3.26 21.70
C LEU A 246 -5.78 4.24 22.74
N ILE A 247 -4.47 4.40 22.82
CA ILE A 247 -3.80 5.40 23.66
C ILE A 247 -3.22 6.48 22.75
N ILE A 248 -3.69 7.71 22.94
CA ILE A 248 -3.14 8.91 22.28
C ILE A 248 -2.46 9.74 23.37
N ALA A 249 -1.12 9.76 23.35
CA ALA A 249 -0.32 10.43 24.36
C ALA A 249 0.80 11.27 23.71
N GLU A 250 1.41 12.18 24.44
CA GLU A 250 2.59 12.89 23.93
C GLU A 250 3.66 11.91 23.45
N ASP A 251 3.96 10.91 24.27
CA ASP A 251 4.77 9.73 23.94
C ASP A 251 4.42 8.59 24.90
N VAL A 252 4.67 7.35 24.47
CA VAL A 252 4.66 6.16 25.32
C VAL A 252 5.99 5.45 25.13
N GLU A 253 6.77 5.35 26.19
CA GLU A 253 8.15 4.81 26.10
C GLU A 253 8.53 3.92 27.29
N GLY A 254 9.76 3.38 27.23
CA GLY A 254 10.37 2.64 28.32
C GLY A 254 9.58 1.43 28.77
N GLU A 255 9.38 1.31 30.09
CA GLU A 255 8.67 0.20 30.72
C GLU A 255 7.22 0.13 30.29
N ALA A 256 6.55 1.28 30.16
CA ALA A 256 5.16 1.34 29.77
C ALA A 256 4.92 0.74 28.39
N LEU A 257 5.69 1.16 27.38
CA LEU A 257 5.59 0.65 26.03
C LEU A 257 5.88 -0.85 25.97
N THR A 258 6.96 -1.30 26.63
CA THR A 258 7.36 -2.72 26.65
C THR A 258 6.26 -3.58 27.26
N THR A 259 5.67 -3.14 28.40
CA THR A 259 4.61 -3.88 29.09
C THR A 259 3.35 -3.98 28.22
N LEU A 260 2.94 -2.90 27.55
CA LEU A 260 1.80 -2.93 26.62
C LEU A 260 2.03 -3.93 25.46
N ILE A 261 3.21 -3.89 24.84
CA ILE A 261 3.57 -4.80 23.75
C ILE A 261 3.55 -6.27 24.21
N VAL A 262 4.19 -6.58 25.35
CA VAL A 262 4.24 -7.95 25.88
C VAL A 262 2.84 -8.51 26.17
N ASN A 263 1.96 -7.71 26.77
CA ASN A 263 0.58 -8.14 27.06
C ASN A 263 -0.24 -8.32 25.79
N LYS A 264 -0.04 -7.47 24.78
CA LYS A 264 -0.67 -7.65 23.47
C LYS A 264 -0.20 -8.94 22.78
N LEU A 265 1.10 -9.20 22.73
CA LEU A 265 1.66 -10.42 22.13
C LEU A 265 1.20 -11.70 22.85
N ARG A 266 0.93 -11.62 24.15
CA ARG A 266 0.34 -12.73 24.94
C ARG A 266 -1.16 -12.90 24.70
N GLY A 267 -1.80 -12.01 23.92
CA GLY A 267 -3.25 -12.03 23.71
C GLY A 267 -4.09 -11.65 24.94
N THR A 268 -3.46 -11.12 25.98
CA THR A 268 -4.17 -10.74 27.21
C THR A 268 -4.97 -9.46 27.01
N PHE A 269 -4.51 -8.57 26.11
CA PHE A 269 -5.03 -7.23 25.99
C PHE A 269 -4.79 -6.64 24.58
N ASN A 270 -5.83 -6.12 23.95
CA ASN A 270 -5.72 -5.51 22.64
C ASN A 270 -5.58 -4.00 22.76
N VAL A 271 -4.35 -3.51 22.62
CA VAL A 271 -3.98 -2.10 22.77
C VAL A 271 -3.12 -1.61 21.59
N VAL A 272 -3.35 -0.37 21.21
CA VAL A 272 -2.48 0.37 20.29
C VAL A 272 -2.16 1.71 20.91
N ALA A 273 -0.90 2.13 20.84
CA ALA A 273 -0.45 3.43 21.31
C ALA A 273 0.12 4.23 20.14
N VAL A 274 -0.30 5.49 20.07
CA VAL A 274 0.12 6.46 19.06
C VAL A 274 0.56 7.77 19.72
N LYS A 275 1.43 8.52 19.04
CA LYS A 275 1.77 9.88 19.50
C LYS A 275 0.65 10.85 19.20
N ALA A 276 0.45 11.80 20.09
CA ALA A 276 -0.45 12.91 19.88
C ALA A 276 -0.02 13.75 18.67
N PRO A 277 -0.96 14.17 17.81
CA PRO A 277 -0.66 15.01 16.66
C PRO A 277 -0.28 16.44 17.08
N GLY A 278 0.59 17.08 16.29
CA GLY A 278 1.03 18.46 16.54
C GLY A 278 2.08 18.59 17.65
N TYR A 279 2.41 19.85 17.97
CA TYR A 279 3.39 20.23 18.99
C TYR A 279 2.90 21.47 19.76
N GLY A 280 3.28 21.59 21.03
CA GLY A 280 2.92 22.74 21.88
C GLY A 280 1.41 22.96 21.95
N ASP A 281 0.96 24.21 21.83
CA ASP A 281 -0.45 24.57 21.95
C ASP A 281 -1.32 23.93 20.85
N ARG A 282 -0.76 23.71 19.66
CA ARG A 282 -1.47 23.00 18.58
C ARG A 282 -1.79 21.56 18.95
N ARG A 283 -0.90 20.88 19.68
CA ARG A 283 -1.16 19.52 20.18
C ARG A 283 -2.38 19.53 21.10
N LYS A 284 -2.45 20.47 22.02
CA LYS A 284 -3.57 20.59 22.95
C LYS A 284 -4.89 20.79 22.22
N GLU A 285 -4.88 21.69 21.23
CA GLU A 285 -6.06 21.97 20.42
C GLU A 285 -6.51 20.74 19.59
N MET A 286 -5.57 19.98 19.02
CA MET A 286 -5.88 18.75 18.28
C MET A 286 -6.36 17.63 19.21
N LEU A 287 -5.78 17.48 20.39
CA LEU A 287 -6.27 16.53 21.40
C LEU A 287 -7.69 16.87 21.84
N GLN A 288 -8.01 18.17 21.99
CA GLN A 288 -9.36 18.62 22.31
C GLN A 288 -10.34 18.32 21.17
N ASP A 289 -9.94 18.47 19.91
CA ASP A 289 -10.77 18.13 18.76
C ASP A 289 -11.07 16.61 18.73
N ILE A 290 -10.06 15.77 19.01
CA ILE A 290 -10.23 14.32 19.11
C ILE A 290 -11.15 13.95 20.30
N ALA A 291 -11.00 14.62 21.44
CA ALA A 291 -11.84 14.39 22.61
C ALA A 291 -13.32 14.72 22.30
N ILE A 292 -13.58 15.85 21.66
CA ILE A 292 -14.94 16.24 21.26
C ILE A 292 -15.52 15.25 20.25
N LEU A 293 -14.71 14.81 19.27
CA LEU A 293 -15.12 13.83 18.26
C LEU A 293 -15.50 12.48 18.87
N THR A 294 -14.77 12.04 19.89
CA THR A 294 -14.94 10.71 20.49
C THR A 294 -15.79 10.72 21.77
N GLY A 295 -16.23 11.91 22.22
CA GLY A 295 -16.97 12.07 23.48
C GLY A 295 -16.12 11.85 24.73
N GLY A 296 -14.78 11.90 24.60
CA GLY A 296 -13.85 11.73 25.70
C GLY A 296 -13.40 13.05 26.33
N THR A 297 -12.49 12.95 27.28
CA THR A 297 -11.87 14.08 27.97
C THR A 297 -10.35 14.00 27.83
N VAL A 298 -9.69 15.13 27.54
CA VAL A 298 -8.22 15.19 27.57
C VAL A 298 -7.74 15.15 29.02
N ILE A 299 -6.98 14.11 29.36
CA ILE A 299 -6.36 13.96 30.66
C ILE A 299 -5.09 14.78 30.70
N SER A 300 -5.13 15.92 31.38
CA SER A 300 -4.03 16.89 31.47
C SER A 300 -3.96 17.50 32.87
N GLU A 301 -2.75 17.84 33.29
CA GLU A 301 -2.55 18.56 34.57
C GLU A 301 -3.17 19.95 34.55
N GLU A 302 -3.25 20.59 33.39
CA GLU A 302 -3.84 21.93 33.25
C GLU A 302 -5.35 21.96 33.62
N VAL A 303 -6.04 20.83 33.39
CA VAL A 303 -7.45 20.66 33.79
C VAL A 303 -7.60 19.94 35.13
N GLY A 304 -6.50 19.68 35.83
CA GLY A 304 -6.49 19.03 37.14
C GLY A 304 -6.74 17.53 37.13
N LEU A 305 -6.54 16.86 35.96
CA LEU A 305 -6.71 15.42 35.82
C LEU A 305 -5.35 14.70 35.78
N ASP A 306 -5.27 13.58 36.50
CA ASP A 306 -4.11 12.70 36.50
C ASP A 306 -4.48 11.34 35.89
N LEU A 307 -3.50 10.73 35.17
CA LEU A 307 -3.66 9.41 34.58
C LEU A 307 -3.98 8.32 35.60
N LYS A 308 -3.47 8.46 36.84
CA LYS A 308 -3.72 7.52 37.94
C LYS A 308 -5.17 7.47 38.36
N ASP A 309 -5.87 8.60 38.22
CA ASP A 309 -7.26 8.77 38.63
C ASP A 309 -8.22 8.68 37.44
N ALA A 310 -7.69 8.30 36.27
CA ALA A 310 -8.47 8.18 35.03
C ALA A 310 -9.56 7.10 35.16
N THR A 311 -10.78 7.45 34.75
CA THR A 311 -11.95 6.57 34.77
C THR A 311 -12.45 6.27 33.37
N LEU A 312 -13.23 5.20 33.22
CA LEU A 312 -13.80 4.81 31.93
C LEU A 312 -14.68 5.89 31.30
N ASP A 313 -15.39 6.68 32.13
CA ASP A 313 -16.27 7.74 31.65
C ASP A 313 -15.54 8.93 31.03
N GLN A 314 -14.23 9.03 31.26
CA GLN A 314 -13.37 10.06 30.65
C GLN A 314 -12.78 9.61 29.31
N LEU A 315 -12.89 8.32 28.99
CA LEU A 315 -12.40 7.78 27.74
C LEU A 315 -13.36 8.10 26.60
N GLY A 316 -12.79 8.48 25.46
CA GLY A 316 -13.55 8.56 24.23
C GLY A 316 -13.94 7.19 23.69
N ARG A 317 -14.88 7.18 22.73
CA ARG A 317 -15.34 6.00 22.01
C ARG A 317 -15.39 6.26 20.53
N ALA A 318 -15.17 5.23 19.74
CA ALA A 318 -15.37 5.26 18.30
C ALA A 318 -15.83 3.88 17.84
N LYS A 319 -16.51 3.81 16.70
CA LYS A 319 -16.95 2.54 16.14
C LYS A 319 -15.78 1.73 15.59
N SER A 320 -14.83 2.37 14.91
CA SER A 320 -13.58 1.74 14.53
C SER A 320 -12.42 2.72 14.56
N VAL A 321 -11.21 2.19 14.74
CA VAL A 321 -9.97 2.95 14.61
C VAL A 321 -8.99 2.12 13.80
N LYS A 322 -8.45 2.73 12.75
CA LYS A 322 -7.40 2.15 11.90
C LYS A 322 -6.09 2.89 12.12
N VAL A 323 -5.07 2.19 12.55
CA VAL A 323 -3.73 2.76 12.79
C VAL A 323 -2.74 2.14 11.83
N GLN A 324 -2.12 2.98 11.02
CA GLN A 324 -1.06 2.63 10.09
C GLN A 324 0.30 3.09 10.63
N LYS A 325 1.35 2.89 9.85
CA LYS A 325 2.71 3.30 10.24
C LYS A 325 2.85 4.80 10.50
N GLU A 326 2.14 5.63 9.74
CA GLU A 326 2.27 7.08 9.76
C GLU A 326 0.97 7.81 10.08
N ASN A 327 -0.17 7.11 10.01
CA ASN A 327 -1.50 7.72 10.14
C ASN A 327 -2.38 6.94 11.12
N THR A 328 -3.27 7.67 11.77
CA THR A 328 -4.38 7.13 12.57
C THR A 328 -5.69 7.71 12.06
N ILE A 329 -6.67 6.85 11.80
CA ILE A 329 -8.01 7.19 11.33
C ILE A 329 -9.01 6.76 12.40
N ILE A 330 -9.76 7.71 12.92
CA ILE A 330 -10.90 7.48 13.83
C ILE A 330 -12.16 7.56 12.99
N VAL A 331 -12.97 6.52 13.01
CA VAL A 331 -14.19 6.39 12.20
C VAL A 331 -15.38 6.32 13.14
N ASP A 332 -16.39 7.13 12.86
CA ASP A 332 -17.66 7.18 13.60
C ASP A 332 -17.43 7.34 15.12
N GLY A 333 -16.84 8.49 15.46
CA GLY A 333 -16.64 8.88 16.87
C GLY A 333 -17.98 9.10 17.58
N GLU A 334 -18.11 8.63 18.81
CA GLU A 334 -19.36 8.70 19.59
C GLU A 334 -19.52 10.05 20.34
N GLY A 335 -18.89 11.12 19.84
CA GLY A 335 -19.03 12.47 20.39
C GLY A 335 -20.41 13.09 20.11
N ASP A 336 -20.76 14.10 20.90
CA ASP A 336 -22.00 14.84 20.68
C ASP A 336 -21.90 15.71 19.41
N LYS A 337 -22.86 15.53 18.52
CA LYS A 337 -22.91 16.24 17.21
C LYS A 337 -23.03 17.76 17.36
N GLU A 338 -23.73 18.22 18.39
CA GLU A 338 -23.86 19.66 18.65
C GLU A 338 -22.52 20.23 19.14
N ALA A 339 -21.78 19.49 19.97
CA ALA A 339 -20.45 19.87 20.42
C ALA A 339 -19.44 19.92 19.27
N ILE A 340 -19.49 18.94 18.35
CA ILE A 340 -18.66 18.91 17.14
C ILE A 340 -18.99 20.13 16.25
N ALA A 341 -20.27 20.40 16.00
CA ALA A 341 -20.70 21.55 15.20
C ALA A 341 -20.28 22.89 15.83
N ALA A 342 -20.39 23.01 17.14
CA ALA A 342 -19.93 24.19 17.89
C ALA A 342 -18.42 24.37 17.76
N ARG A 343 -17.64 23.29 17.84
CA ARG A 343 -16.19 23.32 17.66
C ARG A 343 -15.79 23.73 16.23
N VAL A 344 -16.45 23.20 15.23
CA VAL A 344 -16.29 23.61 13.81
C VAL A 344 -16.57 25.10 13.65
N ALA A 345 -17.65 25.62 14.23
CA ALA A 345 -17.98 27.04 14.19
C ALA A 345 -16.92 27.91 14.88
N GLN A 346 -16.37 27.45 16.00
CA GLN A 346 -15.28 28.12 16.71
C GLN A 346 -14.02 28.22 15.84
N ILE A 347 -13.61 27.13 15.19
CA ILE A 347 -12.43 27.12 14.31
C ILE A 347 -12.65 28.08 13.12
N ARG A 348 -13.85 28.07 12.49
CA ARG A 348 -14.19 29.00 11.41
C ARG A 348 -14.08 30.47 11.84
N LYS A 349 -14.51 30.78 13.05
CA LYS A 349 -14.38 32.11 13.62
C LYS A 349 -12.91 32.50 13.79
N GLN A 350 -12.08 31.62 14.34
CA GLN A 350 -10.63 31.81 14.48
C GLN A 350 -9.94 32.07 13.13
N ILE A 351 -10.33 31.38 12.07
CA ILE A 351 -9.83 31.61 10.70
C ILE A 351 -10.14 33.03 10.22
N GLY A 352 -11.33 33.56 10.56
CA GLY A 352 -11.73 34.92 10.21
C GLY A 352 -11.04 36.01 11.04
N GLU A 353 -10.59 35.71 12.23
CA GLU A 353 -9.98 36.65 13.17
C GLU A 353 -8.44 36.69 13.07
N THR A 354 -7.81 35.62 12.57
CA THR A 354 -6.34 35.56 12.49
C THR A 354 -5.81 36.38 11.33
N THR A 355 -4.73 37.12 11.58
CA THR A 355 -4.00 37.92 10.58
C THR A 355 -2.76 37.21 10.03
N SER A 356 -2.37 36.09 10.63
CA SER A 356 -1.22 35.28 10.21
C SER A 356 -1.67 34.28 9.14
N GLU A 357 -1.14 34.38 7.93
CA GLU A 357 -1.45 33.41 6.86
C GLU A 357 -1.04 31.97 7.23
N PHE A 358 0.07 31.81 7.96
CA PHE A 358 0.50 30.51 8.45
C PHE A 358 -0.48 29.89 9.47
N ASP A 359 -0.97 30.69 10.42
CA ASP A 359 -1.95 30.19 11.39
C ASP A 359 -3.30 29.95 10.73
N LYS A 360 -3.66 30.75 9.75
CA LYS A 360 -4.86 30.56 8.95
C LYS A 360 -4.82 29.23 8.16
N GLU A 361 -3.69 28.93 7.50
CA GLU A 361 -3.48 27.65 6.83
C GLU A 361 -3.64 26.46 7.80
N LYS A 362 -3.03 26.55 8.97
CA LYS A 362 -3.11 25.47 9.99
C LYS A 362 -4.50 25.33 10.61
N LEU A 363 -5.23 26.41 10.77
CA LEU A 363 -6.62 26.36 11.19
C LEU A 363 -7.53 25.76 10.10
N GLN A 364 -7.27 26.06 8.84
CA GLN A 364 -7.98 25.46 7.69
C GLN A 364 -7.74 23.96 7.60
N GLU A 365 -6.48 23.51 7.75
CA GLU A 365 -6.12 22.10 7.81
C GLU A 365 -6.87 21.38 8.94
N ARG A 366 -6.91 21.97 10.12
CA ARG A 366 -7.61 21.42 11.28
C ARG A 366 -9.12 21.39 11.08
N LEU A 367 -9.69 22.44 10.47
CA LEU A 367 -11.10 22.49 10.11
C LEU A 367 -11.45 21.38 9.10
N ALA A 368 -10.63 21.19 8.08
CA ALA A 368 -10.83 20.15 7.07
C ALA A 368 -10.85 18.74 7.70
N LYS A 369 -9.92 18.48 8.65
CA LYS A 369 -9.84 17.20 9.36
C LYS A 369 -11.07 16.94 10.25
N LEU A 370 -11.62 17.95 10.91
CA LEU A 370 -12.76 17.78 11.81
C LEU A 370 -14.12 17.82 11.09
N ALA A 371 -14.25 18.69 10.09
CA ALA A 371 -15.52 18.92 9.38
C ALA A 371 -15.70 18.03 8.14
N GLY A 372 -14.62 17.43 7.64
CA GLY A 372 -14.62 16.65 6.39
C GLY A 372 -15.31 15.29 6.52
N GLY A 373 -15.39 14.74 7.72
CA GLY A 373 -15.90 13.40 7.96
C GLY A 373 -15.02 12.31 7.33
N VAL A 374 -15.51 11.08 7.41
CA VAL A 374 -14.91 9.91 6.78
C VAL A 374 -15.96 9.23 5.90
N ALA A 375 -15.64 9.03 4.62
CA ALA A 375 -16.47 8.18 3.78
C ALA A 375 -16.07 6.71 4.02
N VAL A 376 -17.03 5.89 4.39
CA VAL A 376 -16.83 4.47 4.67
C VAL A 376 -17.51 3.66 3.57
N ILE A 377 -16.71 2.97 2.76
CA ILE A 377 -17.23 2.01 1.78
C ILE A 377 -17.28 0.66 2.50
N ARG A 378 -18.49 0.17 2.78
CA ARG A 378 -18.70 -1.16 3.36
C ARG A 378 -18.92 -2.17 2.27
N VAL A 379 -17.93 -3.05 2.09
CA VAL A 379 -17.95 -4.08 1.04
C VAL A 379 -18.74 -5.27 1.52
N GLY A 380 -19.81 -5.60 0.81
CA GLY A 380 -20.64 -6.77 1.05
C GLY A 380 -20.49 -7.82 -0.05
N ALA A 381 -20.54 -9.09 0.33
CA ALA A 381 -20.56 -10.21 -0.60
C ALA A 381 -21.26 -11.43 0.01
N ALA A 382 -21.55 -12.44 -0.81
CA ALA A 382 -22.21 -13.66 -0.36
C ALA A 382 -21.28 -14.60 0.43
N THR A 383 -19.99 -14.53 0.15
CA THR A 383 -18.97 -15.36 0.81
C THR A 383 -17.80 -14.53 1.31
N GLU A 384 -17.09 -15.02 2.32
CA GLU A 384 -15.90 -14.38 2.87
C GLU A 384 -14.78 -14.23 1.82
N THR A 385 -14.62 -15.23 0.94
CA THR A 385 -13.62 -15.21 -0.13
C THR A 385 -13.90 -14.09 -1.14
N GLU A 386 -15.15 -13.97 -1.58
CA GLU A 386 -15.60 -12.93 -2.49
C GLU A 386 -15.47 -11.53 -1.86
N MET A 387 -15.82 -11.41 -0.58
CA MET A 387 -15.72 -10.14 0.16
C MET A 387 -14.27 -9.67 0.28
N LYS A 388 -13.34 -10.57 0.59
CA LYS A 388 -11.92 -10.24 0.68
C LYS A 388 -11.34 -9.81 -0.67
N GLU A 389 -11.70 -10.50 -1.74
CA GLU A 389 -11.29 -10.15 -3.11
C GLU A 389 -11.84 -8.78 -3.51
N ALA A 390 -13.15 -8.56 -3.32
CA ALA A 390 -13.78 -7.28 -3.63
C ALA A 390 -13.19 -6.11 -2.82
N LYS A 391 -12.83 -6.35 -1.54
CA LYS A 391 -12.18 -5.36 -0.69
C LYS A 391 -10.79 -4.97 -1.22
N LEU A 392 -9.95 -5.94 -1.58
CA LEU A 392 -8.61 -5.68 -2.14
C LEU A 392 -8.72 -4.87 -3.44
N ARG A 393 -9.59 -5.28 -4.34
CA ARG A 393 -9.85 -4.61 -5.61
C ARG A 393 -10.34 -3.17 -5.43
N MET A 394 -11.15 -2.90 -4.42
CA MET A 394 -11.63 -1.57 -4.10
C MET A 394 -10.54 -0.70 -3.45
N GLU A 395 -9.65 -1.29 -2.64
CA GLU A 395 -8.47 -0.62 -2.08
C GLU A 395 -7.53 -0.17 -3.21
N ASP A 396 -7.27 -1.00 -4.20
CA ASP A 396 -6.46 -0.67 -5.38
C ASP A 396 -7.11 0.47 -6.19
N ALA A 397 -8.41 0.38 -6.45
CA ALA A 397 -9.15 1.43 -7.16
C ALA A 397 -9.09 2.79 -6.45
N LEU A 398 -9.23 2.81 -5.13
CA LEU A 398 -9.12 4.03 -4.33
C LEU A 398 -7.71 4.62 -4.39
N ASN A 399 -6.68 3.78 -4.28
CA ASN A 399 -5.29 4.21 -4.32
C ASN A 399 -4.90 4.72 -5.71
N ALA A 400 -5.29 4.01 -6.77
CA ALA A 400 -5.10 4.46 -8.15
C ALA A 400 -5.76 5.82 -8.40
N THR A 401 -6.96 6.02 -7.87
CA THR A 401 -7.68 7.29 -8.00
C THR A 401 -6.98 8.43 -7.27
N ARG A 402 -6.49 8.20 -6.05
CA ARG A 402 -5.68 9.19 -5.32
C ARG A 402 -4.41 9.54 -6.09
N ALA A 403 -3.70 8.54 -6.61
CA ALA A 403 -2.51 8.73 -7.42
C ALA A 403 -2.79 9.54 -8.70
N ALA A 404 -3.96 9.33 -9.33
CA ALA A 404 -4.40 10.07 -10.51
C ALA A 404 -4.72 11.55 -10.18
N VAL A 405 -5.38 11.80 -9.07
CA VAL A 405 -5.67 13.18 -8.61
C VAL A 405 -4.38 13.93 -8.27
N GLU A 406 -3.37 13.23 -7.73
CA GLU A 406 -2.09 13.81 -7.31
C GLU A 406 -1.19 14.20 -8.49
N GLU A 407 -1.00 13.31 -9.48
CA GLU A 407 -0.03 13.50 -10.58
C GLU A 407 -0.66 13.47 -11.98
N GLY A 408 -1.96 13.31 -12.09
CA GLY A 408 -2.65 13.23 -13.38
C GLY A 408 -2.71 11.81 -13.95
N ILE A 409 -3.26 11.74 -15.16
CA ILE A 409 -3.54 10.51 -15.91
C ILE A 409 -2.85 10.49 -17.26
N ILE A 410 -2.61 9.29 -17.77
CA ILE A 410 -2.05 9.01 -19.10
C ILE A 410 -2.84 7.91 -19.79
N ALA A 411 -2.54 7.66 -21.06
CA ALA A 411 -3.02 6.49 -21.79
C ALA A 411 -2.61 5.20 -21.08
N GLY A 412 -3.59 4.40 -20.68
CA GLY A 412 -3.39 3.20 -19.90
C GLY A 412 -3.01 1.96 -20.70
N GLY A 413 -3.11 0.80 -20.06
CA GLY A 413 -2.90 -0.50 -20.69
C GLY A 413 -1.47 -0.73 -21.20
N GLY A 414 -0.47 -0.07 -20.61
CA GLY A 414 0.92 -0.14 -21.04
C GLY A 414 1.26 0.70 -22.27
N SER A 415 0.30 1.42 -22.86
CA SER A 415 0.49 2.23 -24.07
C SER A 415 1.48 3.37 -23.86
N ALA A 416 1.46 4.03 -22.70
CA ALA A 416 2.39 5.11 -22.38
C ALA A 416 3.85 4.63 -22.36
N TYR A 417 4.14 3.43 -21.87
CA TYR A 417 5.46 2.83 -21.93
C TYR A 417 5.89 2.56 -23.38
N ALA A 418 4.98 2.01 -24.20
CA ALA A 418 5.26 1.74 -25.61
C ALA A 418 5.61 3.03 -26.37
N HIS A 419 4.87 4.11 -26.16
CA HIS A 419 5.16 5.42 -26.77
C HIS A 419 6.46 6.03 -26.25
N ALA A 420 6.79 5.87 -24.97
CA ALA A 420 8.04 6.37 -24.40
C ALA A 420 9.29 5.74 -25.06
N THR A 421 9.17 4.57 -25.67
CA THR A 421 10.28 3.91 -26.37
C THR A 421 10.91 4.78 -27.46
N VAL A 422 10.14 5.63 -28.13
CA VAL A 422 10.64 6.50 -29.22
C VAL A 422 11.67 7.50 -28.70
N ASP A 423 11.40 8.12 -27.54
CA ASP A 423 12.33 9.09 -26.96
C ASP A 423 13.49 8.41 -26.22
N VAL A 424 13.26 7.26 -25.60
CA VAL A 424 14.30 6.44 -24.98
C VAL A 424 15.27 5.92 -26.05
N GLN A 425 14.80 5.59 -27.29
CA GLN A 425 15.65 5.22 -28.40
C GLN A 425 16.67 6.32 -28.74
N LYS A 426 16.30 7.60 -28.66
CA LYS A 426 17.22 8.72 -28.89
C LYS A 426 18.36 8.74 -27.86
N VAL A 427 18.06 8.39 -26.60
CA VAL A 427 19.08 8.21 -25.55
C VAL A 427 20.01 7.05 -25.89
N VAL A 428 19.44 5.90 -26.30
CA VAL A 428 20.20 4.71 -26.71
C VAL A 428 21.17 5.05 -27.86
N ASP A 429 20.71 5.83 -28.83
CA ASP A 429 21.53 6.18 -30.02
C ASP A 429 22.69 7.10 -29.65
N GLY A 430 22.56 7.91 -28.62
CA GLY A 430 23.61 8.79 -28.07
C GLY A 430 24.64 8.11 -27.15
N LEU A 431 24.48 6.81 -26.86
CA LEU A 431 25.35 6.05 -25.97
C LEU A 431 26.20 5.04 -26.73
N GLU A 432 27.32 4.58 -26.15
CA GLU A 432 28.24 3.61 -26.72
C GLU A 432 28.53 2.44 -25.74
N GLY A 433 29.02 1.33 -26.25
CA GLY A 433 29.47 0.16 -25.48
C GLY A 433 28.40 -0.40 -24.53
N ASP A 434 28.82 -0.82 -23.35
CA ASP A 434 27.93 -1.42 -22.35
C ASP A 434 26.90 -0.45 -21.78
N GLU A 435 27.17 0.86 -21.81
CA GLU A 435 26.18 1.86 -21.40
C GLU A 435 25.00 1.89 -22.38
N LYS A 436 25.28 1.81 -23.68
CA LYS A 436 24.25 1.63 -24.72
C LYS A 436 23.45 0.35 -24.52
N THR A 437 24.16 -0.73 -24.20
CA THR A 437 23.53 -2.03 -23.91
C THR A 437 22.60 -1.94 -22.70
N GLY A 438 23.03 -1.27 -21.62
CA GLY A 438 22.18 -1.02 -20.44
C GLY A 438 20.91 -0.23 -20.78
N ALA A 439 21.02 0.81 -21.60
CA ALA A 439 19.85 1.57 -22.06
C ALA A 439 18.88 0.74 -22.93
N LYS A 440 19.41 -0.19 -23.76
CA LYS A 440 18.59 -1.11 -24.55
C LYS A 440 17.79 -2.09 -23.68
N ILE A 441 18.30 -2.48 -22.51
CA ILE A 441 17.57 -3.33 -21.57
C ILE A 441 16.26 -2.64 -21.16
N ILE A 442 16.33 -1.35 -20.79
CA ILE A 442 15.15 -0.57 -20.43
C ILE A 442 14.22 -0.41 -21.63
N LEU A 443 14.77 -0.03 -22.80
CA LEU A 443 14.00 0.12 -24.04
C LEU A 443 13.15 -1.14 -24.32
N LYS A 444 13.74 -2.32 -24.15
CA LYS A 444 13.04 -3.60 -24.33
C LYS A 444 12.02 -3.88 -23.23
N ALA A 445 12.37 -3.57 -21.99
CA ALA A 445 11.48 -3.80 -20.85
C ALA A 445 10.21 -2.94 -20.90
N LEU A 446 10.26 -1.74 -21.47
CA LEU A 446 9.08 -0.87 -21.65
C LEU A 446 7.98 -1.50 -22.52
N GLU A 447 8.29 -2.49 -23.32
CA GLU A 447 7.31 -3.23 -24.13
C GLU A 447 6.55 -4.29 -23.31
N ALA A 448 7.12 -4.74 -22.19
CA ALA A 448 6.64 -5.91 -21.45
C ALA A 448 5.21 -5.75 -20.89
N PRO A 449 4.79 -4.64 -20.30
CA PRO A 449 3.43 -4.52 -19.76
C PRO A 449 2.36 -4.71 -20.83
N LEU A 450 2.44 -3.98 -21.94
CA LEU A 450 1.50 -4.13 -23.05
C LEU A 450 1.56 -5.55 -23.66
N PHE A 451 2.75 -6.09 -23.82
CA PHE A 451 2.95 -7.45 -24.31
C PHE A 451 2.20 -8.48 -23.44
N HIS A 452 2.34 -8.40 -22.12
CA HIS A 452 1.68 -9.32 -21.19
C HIS A 452 0.16 -9.15 -21.18
N ILE A 453 -0.35 -7.92 -21.21
CA ILE A 453 -1.80 -7.65 -21.29
C ILE A 453 -2.40 -8.32 -22.53
N VAL A 454 -1.76 -8.17 -23.68
CA VAL A 454 -2.21 -8.74 -24.95
C VAL A 454 -2.09 -10.26 -24.96
N SER A 455 -0.99 -10.80 -24.41
CA SER A 455 -0.76 -12.25 -24.31
C SER A 455 -1.76 -12.92 -23.38
N ASN A 456 -2.10 -12.29 -22.25
CA ASN A 456 -3.15 -12.75 -21.34
C ASN A 456 -4.53 -12.74 -21.99
N ALA A 457 -4.74 -11.89 -22.99
CA ALA A 457 -5.94 -11.89 -23.82
C ALA A 457 -5.94 -13.00 -24.90
N GLY A 458 -4.87 -13.77 -25.03
CA GLY A 458 -4.75 -14.84 -26.01
C GLY A 458 -4.31 -14.37 -27.41
N LEU A 459 -3.75 -13.16 -27.51
CA LEU A 459 -3.34 -12.53 -28.76
C LEU A 459 -1.82 -12.41 -28.87
N GLU A 460 -1.32 -12.12 -30.07
CA GLU A 460 0.11 -11.95 -30.35
C GLU A 460 0.64 -10.59 -29.85
N GLY A 461 1.21 -10.57 -28.65
CA GLY A 461 1.69 -9.37 -27.98
C GLY A 461 2.68 -8.54 -28.79
N ALA A 462 3.66 -9.19 -29.46
CA ALA A 462 4.67 -8.49 -30.25
C ALA A 462 4.09 -7.70 -31.43
N VAL A 463 3.05 -8.23 -32.07
CA VAL A 463 2.38 -7.56 -33.21
C VAL A 463 1.66 -6.31 -32.73
N VAL A 464 0.95 -6.40 -31.61
CA VAL A 464 0.20 -5.28 -31.04
C VAL A 464 1.15 -4.19 -30.53
N VAL A 465 2.20 -4.56 -29.79
CA VAL A 465 3.22 -3.62 -29.31
C VAL A 465 3.81 -2.80 -30.45
N ASN A 466 4.22 -3.45 -31.56
CA ASN A 466 4.77 -2.74 -32.70
C ASN A 466 3.77 -1.76 -33.33
N LYS A 467 2.51 -2.16 -33.47
CA LYS A 467 1.47 -1.26 -34.01
C LYS A 467 1.20 -0.05 -33.09
N VAL A 468 1.19 -0.24 -31.77
CA VAL A 468 1.02 0.86 -30.82
C VAL A 468 2.20 1.82 -30.87
N LYS A 469 3.44 1.32 -30.98
CA LYS A 469 4.65 2.17 -31.14
C LYS A 469 4.64 3.05 -32.40
N GLU A 470 3.99 2.57 -33.48
CA GLU A 470 3.85 3.29 -34.75
C GLU A 470 2.63 4.22 -34.78
N SER A 471 1.71 4.12 -33.81
CA SER A 471 0.51 4.94 -33.73
C SER A 471 0.78 6.32 -33.10
N GLU A 472 -0.21 7.21 -33.17
CA GLU A 472 -0.15 8.52 -32.49
C GLU A 472 -0.12 8.35 -30.95
N VAL A 473 0.58 9.27 -30.27
CA VAL A 473 0.66 9.28 -28.81
C VAL A 473 -0.74 9.41 -28.21
N GLY A 474 -1.08 8.49 -27.30
CA GLY A 474 -2.43 8.38 -26.73
C GLY A 474 -3.25 7.24 -27.31
N CYS A 475 -2.93 6.77 -28.51
CA CYS A 475 -3.52 5.55 -29.06
C CYS A 475 -2.92 4.30 -28.41
N GLY A 476 -3.75 3.29 -28.20
CA GLY A 476 -3.35 2.02 -27.61
C GLY A 476 -4.26 0.88 -28.03
N PHE A 477 -4.14 -0.23 -27.33
CA PHE A 477 -4.92 -1.42 -27.62
C PHE A 477 -5.83 -1.77 -26.44
N ASP A 478 -7.13 -1.66 -26.68
CA ASP A 478 -8.16 -2.17 -25.77
C ASP A 478 -8.20 -3.71 -25.87
N ALA A 479 -7.55 -4.38 -24.93
CA ALA A 479 -7.44 -5.83 -24.90
C ALA A 479 -8.78 -6.53 -24.54
N TYR A 480 -9.73 -5.82 -23.94
CA TYR A 480 -11.05 -6.37 -23.66
C TYR A 480 -11.88 -6.50 -24.94
N ASN A 481 -11.96 -5.41 -25.72
CA ASN A 481 -12.73 -5.35 -26.98
C ASN A 481 -11.88 -5.68 -28.22
N GLU A 482 -10.58 -5.92 -28.08
CA GLU A 482 -9.63 -6.28 -29.14
C GLU A 482 -9.54 -5.22 -30.26
N LYS A 483 -9.45 -3.93 -29.87
CA LYS A 483 -9.47 -2.78 -30.80
C LYS A 483 -8.34 -1.80 -30.49
N PHE A 484 -7.85 -1.13 -31.52
CA PHE A 484 -7.01 0.05 -31.39
C PHE A 484 -7.90 1.27 -31.20
N VAL A 485 -7.66 2.05 -30.13
CA VAL A 485 -8.50 3.19 -29.73
C VAL A 485 -7.61 4.32 -29.18
N ASP A 486 -8.16 5.55 -29.13
CA ASP A 486 -7.65 6.56 -28.21
C ASP A 486 -7.97 6.09 -26.79
N MET A 487 -6.93 5.85 -25.99
CA MET A 487 -7.08 5.24 -24.66
C MET A 487 -7.78 6.18 -23.69
N ILE A 488 -7.56 7.49 -23.82
CA ILE A 488 -8.17 8.49 -22.93
C ILE A 488 -9.65 8.63 -23.25
N GLU A 489 -10.02 8.71 -24.54
CA GLU A 489 -11.44 8.77 -24.96
C GLU A 489 -12.18 7.47 -24.61
N ALA A 490 -11.52 6.33 -24.77
CA ALA A 490 -12.06 5.02 -24.40
C ALA A 490 -12.18 4.83 -22.88
N GLY A 491 -11.59 5.73 -22.07
CA GLY A 491 -11.62 5.65 -20.62
C GLY A 491 -10.61 4.67 -20.01
N ILE A 492 -9.64 4.19 -20.80
CA ILE A 492 -8.58 3.28 -20.33
C ILE A 492 -7.39 4.13 -19.88
N LEU A 493 -7.36 4.45 -18.59
CA LEU A 493 -6.51 5.45 -18.00
C LEU A 493 -5.60 4.84 -16.92
N ASP A 494 -4.32 5.19 -16.94
CA ASP A 494 -3.40 4.84 -15.85
C ASP A 494 -2.95 6.12 -15.12
N PRO A 495 -2.81 6.11 -13.78
CA PRO A 495 -2.20 7.21 -13.05
C PRO A 495 -0.70 7.34 -13.37
N VAL A 496 -0.24 8.56 -13.59
CA VAL A 496 1.19 8.84 -13.85
C VAL A 496 2.07 8.35 -12.70
N LYS A 497 1.65 8.61 -11.46
CA LYS A 497 2.39 8.19 -10.26
C LYS A 497 2.58 6.68 -10.20
N VAL A 498 1.56 5.90 -10.53
CA VAL A 498 1.62 4.43 -10.60
C VAL A 498 2.63 3.99 -11.67
N THR A 499 2.45 4.50 -12.88
CA THR A 499 3.27 4.11 -14.04
C THR A 499 4.75 4.44 -13.82
N ARG A 500 5.09 5.67 -13.41
CA ARG A 500 6.49 6.05 -13.18
C ARG A 500 7.13 5.31 -12.00
N SER A 501 6.38 5.12 -10.89
CA SER A 501 6.90 4.44 -9.70
C SER A 501 7.19 2.96 -9.97
N ALA A 502 6.31 2.28 -10.73
CA ALA A 502 6.53 0.91 -11.16
C ALA A 502 7.85 0.76 -11.95
N LEU A 503 8.10 1.66 -12.91
CA LEU A 503 9.33 1.66 -13.71
C LEU A 503 10.58 1.95 -12.86
N GLN A 504 10.51 2.94 -11.97
CA GLN A 504 11.62 3.33 -11.11
C GLN A 504 12.00 2.22 -10.12
N ASN A 505 11.02 1.60 -9.46
CA ASN A 505 11.24 0.52 -8.51
C ASN A 505 11.77 -0.75 -9.22
N ALA A 506 11.20 -1.10 -10.37
CA ALA A 506 11.68 -2.19 -11.20
C ALA A 506 13.14 -1.99 -11.60
N THR A 507 13.50 -0.81 -12.10
CA THR A 507 14.88 -0.50 -12.50
C THR A 507 15.84 -0.52 -11.31
N SER A 508 15.43 0.00 -10.16
CA SER A 508 16.26 0.03 -8.96
C SER A 508 16.70 -1.36 -8.53
N VAL A 509 15.74 -2.28 -8.40
CA VAL A 509 16.03 -3.65 -7.97
C VAL A 509 16.71 -4.44 -9.08
N ALA A 510 16.22 -4.41 -10.32
CA ALA A 510 16.80 -5.15 -11.43
C ALA A 510 18.27 -4.74 -11.69
N SER A 511 18.56 -3.42 -11.71
CA SER A 511 19.92 -2.93 -11.92
C SER A 511 20.88 -3.33 -10.78
N THR A 512 20.38 -3.45 -9.55
CA THR A 512 21.17 -3.91 -8.41
C THR A 512 21.41 -5.41 -8.47
N LEU A 513 20.38 -6.20 -8.81
CA LEU A 513 20.50 -7.65 -8.99
C LEU A 513 21.53 -7.99 -10.07
N LEU A 514 21.53 -7.28 -11.19
CA LEU A 514 22.48 -7.50 -12.29
C LEU A 514 23.94 -7.23 -11.89
N THR A 515 24.22 -6.49 -10.81
CA THR A 515 25.58 -6.30 -10.30
C THR A 515 26.04 -7.40 -9.33
N THR A 516 25.19 -8.39 -9.04
CA THR A 516 25.50 -9.47 -8.10
C THR A 516 26.45 -10.50 -8.71
N GLU A 517 27.52 -10.84 -7.98
CA GLU A 517 28.49 -11.84 -8.39
C GLU A 517 28.44 -13.09 -7.49
N SER A 518 28.06 -12.95 -6.23
CA SER A 518 27.95 -14.07 -5.30
C SER A 518 26.66 -13.99 -4.48
N VAL A 519 26.11 -15.15 -4.13
CA VAL A 519 24.91 -15.28 -3.31
C VAL A 519 25.19 -16.22 -2.15
N VAL A 520 24.78 -15.85 -0.94
CA VAL A 520 25.06 -16.56 0.31
C VAL A 520 23.74 -16.99 0.94
N ALA A 521 23.44 -18.29 0.95
CA ALA A 521 22.24 -18.86 1.55
C ALA A 521 22.55 -19.62 2.86
N ALA A 522 21.56 -19.76 3.73
CA ALA A 522 21.63 -20.66 4.87
C ALA A 522 21.45 -22.09 4.37
N ILE A 523 22.29 -23.01 4.86
CA ILE A 523 22.08 -24.44 4.63
C ILE A 523 20.87 -24.86 5.47
N LYS A 524 19.84 -25.43 4.81
CA LYS A 524 18.71 -26.01 5.53
C LYS A 524 19.18 -27.24 6.31
N GLU A 525 19.09 -27.18 7.63
CA GLU A 525 19.32 -28.35 8.47
C GLU A 525 18.15 -29.32 8.28
N PRO A 526 18.39 -30.63 8.09
CA PRO A 526 17.31 -31.59 8.07
C PRO A 526 16.54 -31.49 9.41
N ALA A 527 15.20 -31.50 9.33
CA ALA A 527 14.38 -31.49 10.54
C ALA A 527 14.85 -32.58 11.48
N PRO A 528 15.01 -32.34 12.82
CA PRO A 528 15.39 -33.36 13.76
C PRO A 528 14.41 -34.54 13.63
N ALA A 529 14.93 -35.74 13.43
CA ALA A 529 14.11 -36.93 13.35
C ALA A 529 13.20 -36.98 14.58
N ALA A 530 11.89 -37.17 14.36
CA ALA A 530 10.95 -37.32 15.45
C ALA A 530 11.49 -38.40 16.41
N PRO A 531 11.48 -38.17 17.72
CA PRO A 531 11.93 -39.21 18.68
C PRO A 531 11.12 -40.48 18.40
N ALA A 532 11.86 -41.58 18.18
CA ALA A 532 11.25 -42.90 17.99
C ALA A 532 10.26 -43.12 19.14
N ALA A 533 9.03 -43.44 18.82
CA ALA A 533 8.05 -43.81 19.83
C ALA A 533 8.65 -44.89 20.71
N PRO A 534 8.54 -44.80 22.05
CA PRO A 534 9.05 -45.84 22.93
C PRO A 534 8.39 -47.14 22.54
N ASP A 535 9.22 -48.13 22.22
CA ASP A 535 8.81 -49.52 21.96
C ASP A 535 8.09 -50.03 23.21
N MET A 536 6.77 -50.06 23.15
CA MET A 536 5.93 -50.72 24.17
C MET A 536 6.02 -52.21 23.95
N GLY A 537 7.26 -52.75 24.11
CA GLY A 537 7.56 -54.15 24.11
C GLY A 537 6.80 -54.86 25.25
N GLY A 538 5.89 -55.68 24.85
CA GLY A 538 5.31 -56.87 25.44
C GLY A 538 5.20 -56.98 26.97
N MET A 539 4.01 -56.83 27.47
CA MET A 539 3.52 -57.56 28.63
C MET A 539 2.53 -58.64 28.13
N TYR A 540 3.03 -59.87 28.09
CA TYR A 540 2.22 -61.06 28.22
C TYR A 540 2.57 -61.68 29.54
#